data_6229a2be8aa9d7e2363a4921b3044070
#
_entry.id   6229a2be8aa9d7e2363a4921b3044070
#
_cell.length_a   1.000
_cell.length_b   1.000
_cell.length_c   1.000
_cell.angle_alpha   90.00
_cell.angle_beta   90.00
_cell.angle_gamma   90.00
#
_symmetry.space_group_name_H-M   'P 1'
#
loop_
_entity.id
_entity.type
_entity.pdbx_description
1 polymer ?
#
loop_
_entity_poly.entity_id
_entity_poly.type
_entity_poly.pdbx_seq_one_letter_code
_entity_poly.pdbx_strand_id
1 'polypeptide(L)'
;QTDGNRNYYSIEVCQSMGDLEIFKKNEENALKLAAQKCKQYGIVPNTNTIRLHKEVFATACPHRSVEIHGGTSGCKTYFINKIREYMGMDKLPDAPVVSGGGSSAASGDPGIMLTDGTILPFVNNLSDFAGLPGRTIAGIAIKVNKGTVKYRVHVKGKGWLPYVTGCNWSDANNGYAGYPGAVIDAVEVYYDTPADIVAKYGYQKAQYRVAPIGGGYYPWQFDNAVSYTHLRAHETVLDL
;
A
#
# COMPACT_ATOMS: atom_id res chain seq x y z
N GLN A 1 -21.14 3.80 -16.41
CA GLN A 1 -20.91 4.43 -15.10
C GLN A 1 -19.92 3.59 -14.35
N THR A 2 -18.78 4.17 -14.00
CA THR A 2 -17.72 3.50 -13.24
C THR A 2 -18.11 3.40 -11.75
N ASP A 3 -17.51 2.47 -11.04
CA ASP A 3 -17.73 2.25 -9.61
C ASP A 3 -17.49 3.52 -8.76
N GLY A 4 -16.56 4.36 -9.19
CA GLY A 4 -16.28 5.66 -8.56
C GLY A 4 -17.48 6.59 -8.50
N ASN A 5 -18.33 6.61 -9.54
CA ASN A 5 -19.49 7.50 -9.59
C ASN A 5 -20.71 6.99 -8.80
N ARG A 6 -20.70 5.75 -8.36
CA ARG A 6 -21.80 5.15 -7.61
C ARG A 6 -21.57 5.15 -6.09
N ASN A 7 -20.31 4.99 -5.67
CA ASN A 7 -19.96 4.68 -4.30
C ASN A 7 -19.18 5.81 -3.61
N TYR A 8 -18.80 6.87 -4.32
CA TYR A 8 -17.97 7.95 -3.79
C TYR A 8 -18.59 9.31 -4.05
N TYR A 9 -18.40 10.23 -3.11
CA TYR A 9 -18.59 11.65 -3.35
C TYR A 9 -17.34 12.20 -4.04
N SER A 10 -17.46 12.65 -5.27
CA SER A 10 -16.34 13.15 -6.07
C SER A 10 -16.19 14.66 -5.93
N ILE A 11 -14.96 15.13 -5.80
CA ILE A 11 -14.60 16.55 -5.80
C ILE A 11 -13.56 16.77 -6.89
N GLU A 12 -13.84 17.71 -7.78
CA GLU A 12 -12.89 18.14 -8.79
C GLU A 12 -12.24 19.46 -8.36
N VAL A 13 -10.92 19.54 -8.53
CA VAL A 13 -10.14 20.74 -8.21
C VAL A 13 -9.77 21.42 -9.50
N CYS A 14 -10.09 22.71 -9.62
CA CYS A 14 -9.64 23.52 -10.75
C CYS A 14 -8.11 23.55 -10.79
N GLN A 15 -7.57 23.04 -11.87
CA GLN A 15 -6.13 22.96 -12.07
C GLN A 15 -5.63 24.17 -12.82
N SER A 16 -4.93 25.07 -12.13
CA SER A 16 -4.16 26.12 -12.78
C SER A 16 -2.80 25.58 -13.20
N MET A 17 -2.53 25.49 -14.48
CA MET A 17 -1.24 25.06 -15.02
C MET A 17 -0.16 26.14 -14.86
N GLY A 18 -0.54 27.39 -14.62
CA GLY A 18 0.41 28.51 -14.51
C GLY A 18 0.86 28.77 -13.08
N ASP A 19 -0.04 29.09 -12.21
CA ASP A 19 0.25 29.56 -10.86
C ASP A 19 0.07 28.45 -9.81
N LEU A 20 1.16 28.15 -9.08
CA LEU A 20 1.16 27.12 -8.05
C LEU A 20 0.38 27.54 -6.80
N GLU A 21 0.45 28.82 -6.42
CA GLU A 21 -0.24 29.29 -5.21
C GLU A 21 -1.75 29.34 -5.40
N ILE A 22 -2.21 29.69 -6.61
CA ILE A 22 -3.62 29.60 -6.98
C ILE A 22 -4.09 28.13 -6.92
N PHE A 23 -3.29 27.21 -7.46
CA PHE A 23 -3.60 25.79 -7.40
C PHE A 23 -3.71 25.28 -5.96
N LYS A 24 -2.72 25.56 -5.10
CA LYS A 24 -2.72 25.18 -3.69
C LYS A 24 -3.95 25.71 -2.94
N LYS A 25 -4.36 26.94 -3.22
CA LYS A 25 -5.55 27.54 -2.63
C LYS A 25 -6.83 26.81 -3.05
N ASN A 26 -6.91 26.42 -4.32
CA ASN A 26 -8.05 25.64 -4.85
C ASN A 26 -8.08 24.24 -4.23
N GLU A 27 -6.93 23.59 -4.12
CA GLU A 27 -6.78 22.29 -3.46
C GLU A 27 -7.20 22.37 -1.99
N GLU A 28 -6.75 23.39 -1.27
CA GLU A 28 -7.15 23.61 0.13
C GLU A 28 -8.67 23.78 0.28
N ASN A 29 -9.32 24.53 -0.61
CA ASN A 29 -10.77 24.68 -0.61
C ASN A 29 -11.49 23.35 -0.87
N ALA A 30 -10.97 22.52 -1.75
CA ALA A 30 -11.49 21.18 -2.01
C ALA A 30 -11.35 20.28 -0.78
N LEU A 31 -10.23 20.33 -0.06
CA LEU A 31 -10.01 19.57 1.17
C LEU A 31 -10.92 20.02 2.32
N LYS A 32 -11.21 21.33 2.43
CA LYS A 32 -12.21 21.85 3.38
C LYS A 32 -13.61 21.33 3.05
N LEU A 33 -13.99 21.32 1.76
CA LEU A 33 -15.25 20.74 1.32
C LEU A 33 -15.31 19.23 1.62
N ALA A 34 -14.24 18.50 1.36
CA ALA A 34 -14.14 17.09 1.68
C ALA A 34 -14.36 16.84 3.19
N ALA A 35 -13.78 17.65 4.05
CA ALA A 35 -13.97 17.57 5.50
C ALA A 35 -15.44 17.81 5.90
N GLN A 36 -16.11 18.79 5.30
CA GLN A 36 -17.54 19.03 5.53
C GLN A 36 -18.38 17.82 5.10
N LYS A 37 -18.06 17.21 3.95
CA LYS A 37 -18.77 16.02 3.47
C LYS A 37 -18.50 14.80 4.35
N CYS A 38 -17.29 14.61 4.81
CA CYS A 38 -16.97 13.56 5.78
C CYS A 38 -17.78 13.71 7.07
N LYS A 39 -17.89 14.94 7.62
CA LYS A 39 -18.75 15.22 8.78
C LYS A 39 -20.24 14.94 8.47
N GLN A 40 -20.72 15.40 7.33
CA GLN A 40 -22.11 15.21 6.92
C GLN A 40 -22.53 13.76 6.82
N TYR A 41 -21.64 12.90 6.30
CA TYR A 41 -21.93 11.49 6.06
C TYR A 41 -21.33 10.54 7.12
N GLY A 42 -20.76 11.05 8.19
CA GLY A 42 -20.13 10.24 9.24
C GLY A 42 -18.92 9.43 8.77
N ILE A 43 -18.20 9.94 7.75
CA ILE A 43 -17.03 9.27 7.18
C ILE A 43 -15.79 9.64 7.97
N VAL A 44 -15.08 8.64 8.50
CA VAL A 44 -13.76 8.83 9.11
C VAL A 44 -12.69 8.83 8.02
N PRO A 45 -11.96 9.96 7.80
CA PRO A 45 -10.93 10.03 6.77
C PRO A 45 -9.76 9.09 7.05
N ASN A 46 -9.53 8.15 6.16
CA ASN A 46 -8.42 7.20 6.17
C ASN A 46 -8.10 6.74 4.74
N THR A 47 -7.13 5.85 4.59
CA THR A 47 -6.67 5.38 3.28
C THR A 47 -7.72 4.60 2.47
N ASN A 48 -8.76 4.09 3.12
CA ASN A 48 -9.85 3.36 2.45
C ASN A 48 -11.01 4.29 2.06
N THR A 49 -11.25 5.34 2.83
CA THR A 49 -12.38 6.26 2.64
C THR A 49 -12.03 7.46 1.76
N ILE A 50 -10.78 7.89 1.75
CA ILE A 50 -10.28 8.94 0.85
C ILE A 50 -9.52 8.30 -0.29
N ARG A 51 -10.05 8.44 -1.51
CA ARG A 51 -9.48 7.81 -2.71
C ARG A 51 -9.09 8.87 -3.72
N LEU A 52 -7.93 8.71 -4.33
CA LEU A 52 -7.51 9.51 -5.49
C LEU A 52 -8.18 8.94 -6.75
N HIS A 53 -8.45 9.79 -7.74
CA HIS A 53 -9.10 9.36 -8.99
C HIS A 53 -8.34 8.21 -9.66
N LYS A 54 -7.02 8.28 -9.70
CA LYS A 54 -6.15 7.22 -10.25
C LYS A 54 -6.23 5.86 -9.51
N GLU A 55 -6.80 5.81 -8.32
CA GLU A 55 -7.00 4.55 -7.58
C GLU A 55 -8.31 3.85 -7.96
N VAL A 56 -9.22 4.54 -8.63
CA VAL A 56 -10.55 4.03 -9.03
C VAL A 56 -10.73 4.01 -10.54
N PHE A 57 -9.84 4.67 -11.28
CA PHE A 57 -9.87 4.74 -12.74
C PHE A 57 -8.45 4.88 -13.32
N ALA A 58 -8.22 4.35 -14.51
CA ALA A 58 -6.93 4.46 -15.21
C ALA A 58 -6.71 5.90 -15.73
N THR A 59 -6.12 6.76 -14.91
CA THR A 59 -5.86 8.17 -15.19
C THR A 59 -4.64 8.67 -14.44
N ALA A 60 -4.00 9.73 -14.91
CA ALA A 60 -2.94 10.42 -14.19
C ALA A 60 -3.47 11.34 -13.06
N CYS A 61 -4.78 11.61 -13.02
CA CYS A 61 -5.38 12.52 -12.03
C CYS A 61 -5.34 11.94 -10.61
N PRO A 62 -4.98 12.74 -9.60
CA PRO A 62 -4.67 14.19 -9.60
C PRO A 62 -3.16 14.45 -9.80
N HIS A 63 -2.67 14.47 -11.04
CA HIS A 63 -1.25 14.49 -11.36
C HIS A 63 -0.49 15.65 -10.69
N ARG A 64 -1.03 16.88 -10.67
CA ARG A 64 -0.36 18.01 -10.05
C ARG A 64 -0.25 17.89 -8.53
N SER A 65 -1.32 17.46 -7.86
CA SER A 65 -1.27 17.18 -6.42
C SER A 65 -0.26 16.07 -6.10
N VAL A 66 -0.21 15.03 -6.92
CA VAL A 66 0.76 13.94 -6.78
C VAL A 66 2.20 14.46 -6.94
N GLU A 67 2.44 15.34 -7.89
CA GLU A 67 3.75 15.94 -8.12
C GLU A 67 4.22 16.79 -6.92
N ILE A 68 3.36 17.70 -6.43
CA ILE A 68 3.75 18.64 -5.36
C ILE A 68 3.80 18.03 -3.97
N HIS A 69 3.12 16.90 -3.73
CA HIS A 69 3.05 16.24 -2.43
C HIS A 69 3.89 14.95 -2.36
N GLY A 70 4.90 14.78 -3.20
CA GLY A 70 5.85 13.68 -3.10
C GLY A 70 5.32 12.32 -3.54
N GLY A 71 4.57 12.29 -4.64
CA GLY A 71 4.04 11.07 -5.23
C GLY A 71 2.63 10.71 -4.75
N THR A 72 2.12 9.58 -5.22
CA THR A 72 0.74 9.15 -4.95
C THR A 72 0.47 8.96 -3.45
N SER A 73 1.39 8.31 -2.74
CA SER A 73 1.28 8.07 -1.29
C SER A 73 1.35 9.37 -0.50
N GLY A 74 2.33 10.23 -0.81
CA GLY A 74 2.47 11.54 -0.16
C GLY A 74 1.24 12.42 -0.36
N CYS A 75 0.71 12.49 -1.57
CA CYS A 75 -0.51 13.20 -1.89
C CYS A 75 -1.72 12.68 -1.09
N LYS A 76 -1.89 11.38 -1.03
CA LYS A 76 -2.99 10.74 -0.29
C LYS A 76 -2.89 11.02 1.21
N THR A 77 -1.72 10.87 1.78
CA THR A 77 -1.44 11.17 3.19
C THR A 77 -1.70 12.64 3.51
N TYR A 78 -1.22 13.54 2.66
CA TYR A 78 -1.47 14.98 2.79
C TYR A 78 -2.98 15.29 2.79
N PHE A 79 -3.73 14.74 1.83
CA PHE A 79 -5.19 14.95 1.73
C PHE A 79 -5.91 14.45 2.98
N ILE A 80 -5.62 13.24 3.42
CA ILE A 80 -6.24 12.65 4.61
C ILE A 80 -5.95 13.51 5.84
N ASN A 81 -4.69 13.90 6.04
CA ASN A 81 -4.28 14.69 7.20
C ASN A 81 -4.91 16.09 7.21
N LYS A 82 -5.01 16.73 6.06
CA LYS A 82 -5.70 18.03 5.93
C LYS A 82 -7.20 17.92 6.17
N ILE A 83 -7.86 16.90 5.65
CA ILE A 83 -9.27 16.65 5.91
C ILE A 83 -9.50 16.40 7.41
N ARG A 84 -8.66 15.58 8.06
CA ARG A 84 -8.74 15.32 9.50
C ARG A 84 -8.50 16.59 10.32
N GLU A 85 -7.52 17.40 9.95
CA GLU A 85 -7.25 18.71 10.59
C GLU A 85 -8.52 19.61 10.56
N TYR A 86 -9.18 19.73 9.40
CA TYR A 86 -10.41 20.51 9.29
C TYR A 86 -11.62 19.88 10.00
N MET A 87 -11.56 18.62 10.31
CA MET A 87 -12.55 17.92 11.12
C MET A 87 -12.28 18.07 12.63
N GLY A 88 -11.15 18.60 13.05
CA GLY A 88 -10.69 18.64 14.44
C GLY A 88 -10.23 17.28 14.96
N MET A 89 -9.80 16.41 14.07
CA MET A 89 -9.26 15.09 14.38
C MET A 89 -7.73 15.14 14.38
N ASP A 90 -7.09 14.30 15.17
CA ASP A 90 -5.65 14.09 15.07
C ASP A 90 -5.28 13.68 13.65
N LYS A 91 -4.13 14.15 13.17
CA LYS A 91 -3.57 13.67 11.90
C LYS A 91 -3.49 12.14 11.93
N LEU A 92 -3.63 11.51 10.77
CA LEU A 92 -3.10 10.15 10.68
C LEU A 92 -1.64 10.22 11.14
N PRO A 93 -1.18 9.26 11.94
CA PRO A 93 0.25 9.19 12.20
C PRO A 93 0.96 9.23 10.86
N ASP A 94 1.89 10.17 10.73
CA ASP A 94 2.65 10.34 9.48
C ASP A 94 3.17 8.98 9.07
N ALA A 95 2.89 8.58 7.84
CA ALA A 95 3.67 7.53 7.21
C ALA A 95 5.13 8.05 7.27
N PRO A 96 6.05 7.34 7.92
CA PRO A 96 7.36 7.89 8.21
C PRO A 96 8.04 8.27 6.92
N VAL A 97 8.26 9.57 6.75
CA VAL A 97 9.29 10.06 5.84
C VAL A 97 10.59 9.55 6.46
N VAL A 98 11.27 8.65 5.79
CA VAL A 98 12.54 8.12 6.26
C VAL A 98 13.61 9.22 6.12
N SER A 99 13.67 10.07 7.15
CA SER A 99 14.87 10.74 7.59
C SER A 99 15.09 10.28 9.01
N GLY A 100 16.19 9.59 9.24
CA GLY A 100 16.60 8.91 10.45
C GLY A 100 15.96 9.33 11.76
N GLY A 101 15.41 8.36 12.46
CA GLY A 101 15.18 8.43 13.90
C GLY A 101 13.74 8.71 14.34
N GLY A 102 13.05 7.72 14.90
CA GLY A 102 11.96 7.93 15.86
C GLY A 102 10.56 7.55 15.40
N SER A 103 10.17 6.36 15.74
CA SER A 103 8.85 5.91 16.24
C SER A 103 7.58 6.38 15.54
N SER A 104 6.91 5.50 14.77
CA SER A 104 5.53 5.13 15.09
C SER A 104 4.66 4.74 13.97
N ALA A 105 4.16 4.45 13.17
CA ALA A 105 3.07 3.69 12.57
C ALA A 105 3.59 2.36 12.05
N ALA A 106 2.78 1.33 12.07
CA ALA A 106 3.22 0.07 11.49
C ALA A 106 3.38 0.25 9.97
N SER A 107 4.59 0.06 9.47
CA SER A 107 4.88 -0.05 8.05
C SER A 107 5.41 -1.45 7.76
N GLY A 108 5.03 -1.98 6.62
CA GLY A 108 5.58 -3.22 6.11
C GLY A 108 6.57 -2.92 4.99
N ASP A 109 7.77 -3.45 5.11
CA ASP A 109 8.82 -3.29 4.12
C ASP A 109 9.06 -4.67 3.47
N PRO A 110 8.56 -4.94 2.26
CA PRO A 110 8.82 -6.19 1.57
C PRO A 110 10.21 -6.20 0.91
N GLY A 111 10.89 -7.33 1.05
CA GLY A 111 12.07 -7.67 0.31
C GLY A 111 11.78 -8.85 -0.63
N ILE A 112 12.44 -8.91 -1.76
CA ILE A 112 12.18 -9.89 -2.81
C ILE A 112 13.46 -10.63 -3.18
N MET A 113 13.32 -11.95 -3.37
CA MET A 113 14.31 -12.80 -4.03
C MET A 113 13.79 -13.19 -5.41
N LEU A 114 14.61 -12.99 -6.43
CA LEU A 114 14.33 -13.45 -7.79
C LEU A 114 14.68 -14.93 -7.98
N THR A 115 14.20 -15.55 -9.06
CA THR A 115 14.43 -16.97 -9.33
C THR A 115 15.90 -17.35 -9.50
N ASP A 116 16.75 -16.40 -9.88
CA ASP A 116 18.21 -16.61 -9.96
C ASP A 116 18.92 -16.45 -8.61
N GLY A 117 18.17 -16.24 -7.53
CA GLY A 117 18.71 -16.02 -6.17
C GLY A 117 19.10 -14.57 -5.88
N THR A 118 18.96 -13.65 -6.83
CA THR A 118 19.24 -12.22 -6.60
C THR A 118 18.26 -11.68 -5.57
N ILE A 119 18.78 -11.06 -4.51
CA ILE A 119 17.98 -10.36 -3.48
C ILE A 119 17.93 -8.88 -3.83
N LEU A 120 16.71 -8.35 -3.95
CA LEU A 120 16.47 -6.93 -4.19
C LEU A 120 16.41 -6.16 -2.86
N PRO A 121 16.73 -4.85 -2.87
CA PRO A 121 16.54 -3.98 -1.72
C PRO A 121 15.09 -4.01 -1.21
N PHE A 122 14.93 -3.79 0.11
CA PHE A 122 13.61 -3.61 0.69
C PHE A 122 12.94 -2.35 0.16
N VAL A 123 11.65 -2.44 -0.14
CA VAL A 123 10.82 -1.29 -0.52
C VAL A 123 10.11 -0.79 0.73
N ASN A 124 10.23 0.49 1.02
CA ASN A 124 9.72 1.08 2.25
C ASN A 124 8.42 1.84 2.00
N ASN A 125 7.42 1.62 2.85
CA ASN A 125 6.20 2.44 2.91
C ASN A 125 5.50 2.67 1.57
N LEU A 126 5.38 1.65 0.73
CA LEU A 126 4.75 1.78 -0.59
C LEU A 126 5.42 2.86 -1.49
N SER A 127 6.71 3.14 -1.25
CA SER A 127 7.45 4.09 -2.09
C SER A 127 7.56 3.60 -3.54
N ASP A 128 7.54 2.28 -3.73
CA ASP A 128 7.58 1.59 -5.00
C ASP A 128 6.99 0.19 -4.83
N PHE A 129 6.92 -0.58 -5.90
CA PHE A 129 6.61 -2.02 -5.82
C PHE A 129 7.86 -2.83 -5.47
N ALA A 130 7.68 -3.92 -4.74
CA ALA A 130 8.75 -4.86 -4.47
C ALA A 130 8.80 -5.91 -5.59
N GLY A 131 9.88 -5.89 -6.37
CA GLY A 131 10.06 -6.77 -7.52
C GLY A 131 10.89 -6.10 -8.61
N LEU A 132 10.98 -6.74 -9.75
CA LEU A 132 11.64 -6.22 -10.95
C LEU A 132 10.79 -6.57 -12.17
N PRO A 133 10.37 -5.57 -12.99
CA PRO A 133 9.59 -5.83 -14.19
C PRO A 133 10.26 -6.85 -15.09
N GLY A 134 9.52 -7.84 -15.58
CA GLY A 134 10.08 -8.91 -16.42
C GLY A 134 10.74 -10.05 -15.64
N ARG A 135 10.71 -10.08 -14.32
CA ARG A 135 11.39 -11.09 -13.50
C ARG A 135 10.44 -11.77 -12.51
N THR A 136 10.60 -13.08 -12.38
CA THR A 136 9.79 -13.90 -11.48
C THR A 136 10.33 -13.87 -10.06
N ILE A 137 9.44 -13.75 -9.07
CA ILE A 137 9.74 -13.80 -7.65
C ILE A 137 9.86 -15.25 -7.18
N ALA A 138 10.90 -15.53 -6.42
CA ALA A 138 11.17 -16.85 -5.82
C ALA A 138 11.10 -16.82 -4.28
N GLY A 139 11.12 -15.66 -3.66
CA GLY A 139 11.00 -15.52 -2.23
C GLY A 139 10.58 -14.11 -1.82
N ILE A 140 9.92 -14.02 -0.69
CA ILE A 140 9.54 -12.76 -0.05
C ILE A 140 10.00 -12.76 1.42
N ALA A 141 10.48 -11.62 1.90
CA ALA A 141 10.75 -11.35 3.31
C ALA A 141 10.07 -10.04 3.69
N ILE A 142 9.30 -10.02 4.78
CA ILE A 142 8.53 -8.85 5.18
C ILE A 142 8.99 -8.39 6.55
N LYS A 143 9.38 -7.12 6.64
CA LYS A 143 9.72 -6.46 7.89
C LYS A 143 8.60 -5.50 8.27
N VAL A 144 8.18 -5.54 9.54
CA VAL A 144 7.26 -4.56 10.12
C VAL A 144 7.96 -3.81 11.24
N ASN A 145 7.65 -2.53 11.40
CA ASN A 145 8.22 -1.69 12.45
C ASN A 145 7.48 -1.81 13.78
N LYS A 146 6.23 -2.29 13.76
CA LYS A 146 5.40 -2.56 14.94
C LYS A 146 4.53 -3.79 14.72
N GLY A 147 4.24 -4.50 15.81
CA GLY A 147 3.46 -5.72 15.74
C GLY A 147 4.21 -6.88 15.14
N THR A 148 3.48 -7.87 14.68
CA THR A 148 4.02 -9.04 14.01
C THR A 148 3.32 -9.30 12.70
N VAL A 149 4.03 -9.87 11.76
CA VAL A 149 3.50 -10.30 10.48
C VAL A 149 3.79 -11.79 10.32
N LYS A 150 2.82 -12.54 9.83
CA LYS A 150 3.05 -13.89 9.32
C LYS A 150 2.64 -13.94 7.86
N TYR A 151 3.42 -14.61 7.07
CA TYR A 151 3.17 -14.69 5.64
C TYR A 151 3.67 -16.01 5.06
N ARG A 152 3.10 -16.39 3.95
CA ARG A 152 3.50 -17.57 3.19
C ARG A 152 3.29 -17.35 1.71
N VAL A 153 3.88 -18.22 0.93
CA VAL A 153 3.74 -18.22 -0.53
C VAL A 153 3.28 -19.58 -1.02
N HIS A 154 2.54 -19.57 -2.09
CA HIS A 154 2.27 -20.75 -2.89
C HIS A 154 3.30 -20.84 -4.01
N VAL A 155 3.89 -22.01 -4.18
CA VAL A 155 4.88 -22.26 -5.23
C VAL A 155 4.24 -23.14 -6.28
N LYS A 156 4.33 -22.69 -7.52
CA LYS A 156 3.79 -23.41 -8.69
C LYS A 156 4.29 -24.85 -8.73
N GLY A 157 3.34 -25.78 -8.74
CA GLY A 157 3.61 -27.21 -8.78
C GLY A 157 4.02 -27.86 -7.45
N LYS A 158 4.14 -27.08 -6.35
CA LYS A 158 4.43 -27.63 -5.02
C LYS A 158 3.37 -27.32 -3.97
N GLY A 159 2.59 -26.24 -4.14
CA GLY A 159 1.59 -25.83 -3.16
C GLY A 159 2.09 -24.80 -2.17
N TRP A 160 1.30 -24.60 -1.08
CA TRP A 160 1.61 -23.67 -0.03
C TRP A 160 2.79 -24.09 0.82
N LEU A 161 3.74 -23.19 1.02
CA LEU A 161 4.80 -23.35 2.02
C LEU A 161 4.29 -22.98 3.42
N PRO A 162 4.97 -23.43 4.48
CA PRO A 162 4.67 -23.02 5.85
C PRO A 162 4.71 -21.49 6.01
N TYR A 163 3.95 -20.99 7.00
CA TYR A 163 4.06 -19.60 7.39
C TYR A 163 5.44 -19.30 7.99
N VAL A 164 5.95 -18.12 7.69
CA VAL A 164 7.13 -17.52 8.31
C VAL A 164 6.75 -16.21 9.00
N THR A 165 7.50 -15.82 10.01
CA THR A 165 7.27 -14.61 10.80
C THR A 165 8.51 -13.72 10.88
N GLY A 166 9.66 -14.23 10.47
CA GLY A 166 10.92 -13.51 10.47
C GLY A 166 11.15 -12.70 9.19
N CYS A 167 12.24 -11.92 9.21
CA CYS A 167 12.74 -11.19 8.04
C CYS A 167 14.27 -11.29 8.02
N ASN A 168 14.78 -12.41 7.51
CA ASN A 168 16.22 -12.70 7.46
C ASN A 168 16.52 -13.67 6.31
N TRP A 169 17.19 -13.19 5.28
CA TRP A 169 17.55 -14.01 4.12
C TRP A 169 18.51 -15.17 4.40
N SER A 170 19.18 -15.16 5.54
CA SER A 170 20.05 -16.25 5.97
C SER A 170 19.34 -17.36 6.75
N ASP A 171 18.07 -17.17 7.10
CA ASP A 171 17.23 -18.15 7.80
C ASP A 171 16.21 -18.75 6.85
N ALA A 172 16.53 -19.88 6.25
CA ALA A 172 15.65 -20.59 5.33
C ALA A 172 14.39 -21.21 5.99
N ASN A 173 14.37 -21.30 7.33
CA ASN A 173 13.24 -21.93 8.04
C ASN A 173 12.13 -20.95 8.38
N ASN A 174 12.48 -19.73 8.81
CA ASN A 174 11.50 -18.74 9.25
C ASN A 174 11.83 -17.30 8.85
N GLY A 175 12.90 -17.06 8.11
CA GLY A 175 13.33 -15.71 7.76
C GLY A 175 12.72 -15.16 6.47
N TYR A 176 12.26 -16.01 5.59
CA TYR A 176 11.61 -15.64 4.33
C TYR A 176 10.74 -16.78 3.80
N ALA A 177 9.71 -16.45 3.04
CA ALA A 177 8.86 -17.44 2.39
C ALA A 177 9.28 -17.63 0.92
N GLY A 178 9.61 -18.86 0.54
CA GLY A 178 10.10 -19.21 -0.78
C GLY A 178 11.45 -19.94 -0.72
N TYR A 179 12.10 -20.09 -1.86
CA TYR A 179 13.46 -20.64 -1.99
C TYR A 179 14.01 -20.30 -3.38
N PRO A 180 15.35 -20.30 -3.58
CA PRO A 180 15.95 -20.04 -4.88
C PRO A 180 15.41 -20.98 -5.98
N GLY A 181 15.05 -20.43 -7.11
CA GLY A 181 14.46 -21.18 -8.22
C GLY A 181 12.96 -21.45 -8.11
N ALA A 182 12.30 -21.09 -7.01
CA ALA A 182 10.85 -21.18 -6.90
C ALA A 182 10.16 -20.23 -7.89
N VAL A 183 8.95 -20.59 -8.30
CA VAL A 183 8.03 -19.71 -9.02
C VAL A 183 6.82 -19.48 -8.10
N ILE A 184 6.72 -18.31 -7.54
CA ILE A 184 5.61 -17.94 -6.65
C ILE A 184 4.41 -17.52 -7.50
N ASP A 185 3.26 -18.11 -7.24
CA ASP A 185 2.00 -17.84 -7.93
C ASP A 185 0.86 -17.41 -6.99
N ALA A 186 1.08 -17.41 -5.67
CA ALA A 186 0.20 -16.76 -4.72
C ALA A 186 0.94 -16.35 -3.44
N VAL A 187 0.40 -15.33 -2.78
CA VAL A 187 0.90 -14.78 -1.53
C VAL A 187 -0.25 -14.62 -0.55
N GLU A 188 0.03 -14.88 0.72
CA GLU A 188 -0.88 -14.64 1.82
C GLU A 188 -0.13 -13.96 2.96
N VAL A 189 -0.64 -12.84 3.43
CA VAL A 189 -0.05 -12.05 4.52
C VAL A 189 -1.09 -11.79 5.59
N TYR A 190 -0.68 -11.87 6.83
CA TYR A 190 -1.50 -11.54 8.00
C TYR A 190 -0.71 -10.65 8.95
N TYR A 191 -1.33 -9.57 9.40
CA TYR A 191 -0.76 -8.65 10.37
C TYR A 191 -1.45 -8.77 11.71
N ASP A 192 -0.66 -9.01 12.76
CA ASP A 192 -1.15 -9.01 14.13
C ASP A 192 -0.92 -7.62 14.76
N THR A 193 -2.02 -6.90 14.91
CA THR A 193 -2.01 -5.51 15.37
C THR A 193 -1.74 -5.45 16.87
N PRO A 194 -0.69 -4.74 17.35
CA PRO A 194 -0.43 -4.58 18.77
C PRO A 194 -1.60 -3.94 19.52
N ALA A 195 -1.76 -4.31 20.79
CA ALA A 195 -2.88 -3.86 21.61
C ALA A 195 -2.96 -2.32 21.77
N ASP A 196 -1.82 -1.63 21.84
CA ASP A 196 -1.74 -0.17 21.88
C ASP A 196 -2.24 0.48 20.58
N ILE A 197 -1.96 -0.13 19.45
CA ILE A 197 -2.45 0.30 18.14
C ILE A 197 -3.96 0.02 18.03
N VAL A 198 -4.41 -1.17 18.48
CA VAL A 198 -5.83 -1.50 18.49
C VAL A 198 -6.62 -0.52 19.35
N ALA A 199 -6.11 -0.17 20.54
CA ALA A 199 -6.77 0.78 21.44
C ALA A 199 -6.89 2.19 20.83
N LYS A 200 -5.92 2.61 20.03
CA LYS A 200 -5.87 3.97 19.48
C LYS A 200 -6.53 4.09 18.09
N TYR A 201 -6.40 3.08 17.26
CA TYR A 201 -6.76 3.16 15.85
C TYR A 201 -7.70 2.03 15.38
N GLY A 202 -8.05 1.11 16.27
CA GLY A 202 -8.76 -0.12 15.93
C GLY A 202 -7.81 -1.17 15.32
N TYR A 203 -8.38 -2.34 15.06
CA TYR A 203 -7.64 -3.43 14.41
C TYR A 203 -7.23 -3.04 12.99
N GLN A 204 -5.95 -3.22 12.67
CA GLN A 204 -5.38 -2.96 11.35
C GLN A 204 -5.13 -4.28 10.62
N LYS A 205 -5.35 -4.30 9.33
CA LYS A 205 -5.14 -5.47 8.48
C LYS A 205 -3.95 -5.26 7.56
N ALA A 206 -3.21 -6.32 7.29
CA ALA A 206 -2.29 -6.30 6.15
C ALA A 206 -3.10 -6.02 4.88
N GLN A 207 -2.62 -5.11 4.06
CA GLN A 207 -3.21 -4.80 2.76
C GLN A 207 -2.14 -5.01 1.69
N TYR A 208 -2.39 -5.86 0.73
CA TYR A 208 -1.42 -6.24 -0.30
C TYR A 208 -2.08 -6.63 -1.61
N ARG A 209 -1.32 -6.58 -2.67
CA ARG A 209 -1.72 -7.02 -4.00
C ARG A 209 -0.49 -7.46 -4.79
N VAL A 210 -0.71 -8.24 -5.83
CA VAL A 210 0.32 -8.70 -6.74
C VAL A 210 -0.06 -8.37 -8.19
N ALA A 211 0.93 -8.31 -9.06
CA ALA A 211 0.75 -8.15 -10.49
C ALA A 211 1.45 -9.30 -11.23
N PRO A 212 0.83 -9.89 -12.26
CA PRO A 212 1.49 -10.85 -13.12
C PRO A 212 2.40 -10.14 -14.14
N ILE A 213 3.38 -10.85 -14.70
CA ILE A 213 4.23 -10.33 -15.79
C ILE A 213 3.38 -9.82 -16.95
N GLY A 214 3.64 -8.58 -17.34
CA GLY A 214 2.94 -7.95 -18.46
C GLY A 214 1.47 -7.63 -18.18
N GLY A 215 1.01 -7.77 -16.93
CA GLY A 215 -0.36 -7.44 -16.49
C GLY A 215 -0.41 -6.30 -15.49
N GLY A 216 -1.61 -5.86 -15.19
CA GLY A 216 -1.88 -4.90 -14.12
C GLY A 216 -2.02 -5.59 -12.76
N TYR A 217 -2.09 -4.78 -11.70
CA TYR A 217 -2.34 -5.31 -10.37
C TYR A 217 -3.70 -5.97 -10.25
N TYR A 218 -3.72 -7.09 -9.52
CA TYR A 218 -4.97 -7.67 -9.01
C TYR A 218 -5.59 -6.79 -7.93
N PRO A 219 -6.88 -6.99 -7.61
CA PRO A 219 -7.51 -6.28 -6.51
C PRO A 219 -6.77 -6.45 -5.19
N TRP A 220 -6.82 -5.42 -4.35
CA TRP A 220 -6.26 -5.46 -3.00
C TRP A 220 -6.85 -6.61 -2.17
N GLN A 221 -5.98 -7.29 -1.46
CA GLN A 221 -6.31 -8.31 -0.49
C GLN A 221 -6.02 -7.81 0.93
N PHE A 222 -6.74 -8.37 1.89
CA PHE A 222 -6.60 -7.96 3.29
C PHE A 222 -6.46 -9.19 4.18
N ASP A 223 -5.45 -9.21 5.05
CA ASP A 223 -5.10 -10.32 5.94
C ASP A 223 -5.31 -11.65 5.21
N ASN A 224 -5.34 -12.73 5.68
CA ASN A 224 -5.45 -14.08 5.10
C ASN A 224 -6.18 -14.24 3.73
N ALA A 225 -6.66 -13.17 3.12
CA ALA A 225 -7.18 -13.26 1.75
C ALA A 225 -6.03 -13.48 0.77
N VAL A 226 -6.13 -14.52 -0.03
CA VAL A 226 -5.05 -14.92 -0.93
C VAL A 226 -5.01 -14.01 -2.16
N SER A 227 -3.87 -13.42 -2.45
CA SER A 227 -3.60 -12.78 -3.73
C SER A 227 -2.96 -13.79 -4.68
N TYR A 228 -3.70 -14.19 -5.69
CA TYR A 228 -3.26 -15.14 -6.71
C TYR A 228 -2.73 -14.41 -7.95
N THR A 229 -1.65 -14.93 -8.50
CA THR A 229 -1.16 -14.51 -9.82
C THR A 229 -1.78 -15.36 -10.95
N HIS A 230 -2.99 -15.87 -10.72
CA HIS A 230 -3.60 -16.88 -11.59
C HIS A 230 -3.80 -16.44 -13.04
N LEU A 231 -3.33 -17.26 -13.88
CA LEU A 231 -3.68 -17.84 -15.15
C LEU A 231 -2.70 -17.66 -16.30
N ARG A 232 -1.61 -16.97 -16.16
CA ARG A 232 -0.48 -17.12 -17.08
C ARG A 232 0.81 -16.82 -16.32
N ALA A 233 1.65 -17.84 -16.26
CA ALA A 233 2.97 -17.74 -15.68
C ALA A 233 3.66 -16.41 -15.96
N HIS A 234 4.30 -15.88 -14.93
CA HIS A 234 5.43 -14.95 -15.00
C HIS A 234 5.20 -13.56 -14.41
N GLU A 235 5.65 -13.37 -13.24
CA GLU A 235 5.91 -12.21 -12.41
C GLU A 235 4.92 -11.99 -11.28
N THR A 236 5.53 -11.83 -10.13
CA THR A 236 4.81 -11.35 -8.97
C THR A 236 5.52 -10.09 -8.51
N VAL A 237 4.80 -9.00 -8.46
CA VAL A 237 5.19 -7.76 -7.81
C VAL A 237 4.30 -7.61 -6.58
N LEU A 238 4.91 -7.49 -5.42
CA LEU A 238 4.22 -7.34 -4.16
C LEU A 238 4.18 -5.85 -3.78
N ASP A 239 2.96 -5.34 -3.51
CA ASP A 239 2.70 -4.01 -2.99
C ASP A 239 2.04 -4.18 -1.61
N LEU A 240 2.66 -3.65 -0.56
CA LEU A 240 2.25 -3.79 0.85
C LEU A 240 1.86 -2.45 1.46
#